data_acbbfc7c6c650051593dbfbc5890598e
#
_entry.id   acbbfc7c6c650051593dbfbc5890598e
#
_cell.length_a   1.000
_cell.length_b   1.000
_cell.length_c   1.000
_cell.angle_alpha   90.00
_cell.angle_beta   90.00
_cell.angle_gamma   90.00
#
_symmetry.space_group_name_H-M   'P 1'
#
loop_
_entity.id
_entity.type
_entity.pdbx_description
1 polymer ?
#
loop_
_entity_poly.entity_id
_entity_poly.type
_entity_poly.pdbx_seq_one_letter_code
_entity_poly.pdbx_strand_id
1 'polypeptide(L)'
;GFKFLPNGFKFLQIKQSKRIRLVKRSDVYYVQCCVDAERNIEIEPTGKTIGLEVGLNSFYSDFHRNEVDNPRFLRKSEKALKRLQKRVSHKKKGSNNRKKAINRLARKYLKVSR
;
A
#
# COMPACT_ATOMS: atom_id res chain seq x y z
N GLY A 1 -16.58 14.75 14.27
CA GLY A 1 -16.16 13.52 14.89
C GLY A 1 -15.43 12.61 13.92
N PHE A 2 -14.44 11.96 14.40
CA PHE A 2 -13.63 11.00 13.60
C PHE A 2 -14.37 9.66 13.47
N LYS A 3 -15.49 9.65 12.76
CA LYS A 3 -16.32 8.46 12.56
C LYS A 3 -15.73 7.41 11.61
N PHE A 4 -14.59 7.72 10.96
CA PHE A 4 -14.02 6.93 9.87
C PHE A 4 -12.77 6.13 10.26
N LEU A 5 -12.47 6.01 11.54
CA LEU A 5 -11.38 5.16 11.99
C LEU A 5 -11.75 3.69 11.80
N PRO A 6 -10.87 2.86 11.22
CA PRO A 6 -11.08 1.42 11.14
C PRO A 6 -11.34 0.82 12.51
N ASN A 7 -12.11 -0.26 12.57
CA ASN A 7 -12.50 -0.89 13.84
C ASN A 7 -11.34 -1.21 14.79
N GLY A 8 -10.14 -1.46 14.26
CA GLY A 8 -8.93 -1.70 15.05
C GLY A 8 -8.41 -0.47 15.82
N PHE A 9 -8.90 0.74 15.50
CA PHE A 9 -8.52 1.97 16.18
C PHE A 9 -9.47 2.38 17.33
N LYS A 10 -10.49 1.61 17.61
CA LYS A 10 -11.44 1.90 18.70
C LYS A 10 -10.78 2.07 20.08
N PHE A 11 -9.63 1.45 20.28
CA PHE A 11 -8.87 1.45 21.53
C PHE A 11 -7.76 2.50 21.58
N LEU A 12 -7.46 3.19 20.47
CA LEU A 12 -6.47 4.24 20.43
C LEU A 12 -7.10 5.55 20.93
N GLN A 13 -6.70 5.99 22.12
CA GLN A 13 -7.08 7.30 22.62
C GLN A 13 -6.30 8.37 21.84
N ILE A 14 -7.01 9.33 21.25
CA ILE A 14 -6.43 10.46 20.50
C ILE A 14 -5.48 11.30 21.36
N LYS A 15 -5.65 11.29 22.67
CA LYS A 15 -4.76 11.94 23.65
C LYS A 15 -3.29 11.48 23.58
N GLN A 16 -3.03 10.32 23.00
CA GLN A 16 -1.69 9.76 22.82
C GLN A 16 -1.07 10.05 21.43
N SER A 17 -1.79 10.76 20.59
CA SER A 17 -1.28 11.15 19.27
C SER A 17 -0.24 12.25 19.38
N LYS A 18 0.96 12.03 18.86
CA LYS A 18 2.01 13.05 18.73
C LYS A 18 1.82 13.96 17.54
N ARG A 19 1.28 13.44 16.45
CA ARG A 19 1.10 14.15 15.19
C ARG A 19 -0.10 13.60 14.43
N ILE A 20 -0.89 14.51 13.87
CA ILE A 20 -2.00 14.18 12.96
C ILE A 20 -1.71 14.84 11.61
N ARG A 21 -1.87 14.10 10.53
CA ARG A 21 -1.70 14.58 9.16
C ARG A 21 -2.91 14.22 8.32
N LEU A 22 -3.45 15.19 7.60
CA LEU A 22 -4.44 14.96 6.56
C LEU A 22 -3.74 14.74 5.22
N VAL A 23 -3.98 13.59 4.60
CA VAL A 23 -3.39 13.21 3.32
C VAL A 23 -4.48 12.99 2.28
N LYS A 24 -4.38 13.71 1.16
CA LYS A 24 -5.23 13.49 -0.01
C LYS A 24 -4.55 12.47 -0.92
N ARG A 25 -5.26 11.38 -1.23
CA ARG A 25 -4.86 10.43 -2.27
C ARG A 25 -5.83 10.48 -3.44
N SER A 26 -5.58 9.69 -4.47
CA SER A 26 -6.41 9.70 -5.69
C SER A 26 -7.83 9.17 -5.50
N ASP A 27 -8.09 8.44 -4.42
CA ASP A 27 -9.40 7.89 -4.08
C ASP A 27 -10.14 8.78 -3.06
N VAL A 28 -9.56 8.96 -1.88
CA VAL A 28 -10.18 9.68 -0.76
C VAL A 28 -9.13 10.38 0.10
N TYR A 29 -9.58 11.14 1.09
CA TYR A 29 -8.72 11.69 2.13
C TYR A 29 -8.47 10.65 3.22
N TYR A 30 -7.25 10.66 3.75
CA TYR A 30 -6.81 9.82 4.86
C TYR A 30 -6.31 10.68 6.01
N VAL A 31 -6.60 10.26 7.22
CA VAL A 31 -6.00 10.83 8.43
C VAL A 31 -4.94 9.86 8.93
N GLN A 32 -3.71 10.36 9.03
CA GLN A 32 -2.59 9.63 9.59
C GLN A 32 -2.32 10.13 11.00
N CYS A 33 -2.32 9.23 11.97
CA CYS A 33 -2.02 9.54 13.36
C CYS A 33 -0.70 8.86 13.74
N CYS A 34 0.22 9.63 14.30
CA CYS A 34 1.44 9.08 14.90
C CYS A 34 1.16 8.85 16.38
N VAL A 35 1.18 7.61 16.82
CA VAL A 35 0.89 7.22 18.21
C VAL A 35 2.02 6.39 18.78
N ASP A 36 2.27 6.53 20.09
CA ASP A 36 3.09 5.58 20.83
C ASP A 36 2.18 4.41 21.25
N ALA A 37 2.37 3.26 20.66
CA ALA A 37 1.63 2.06 21.01
C ALA A 37 2.61 0.95 21.38
N GLU A 38 2.40 0.35 22.53
CA GLU A 38 3.04 -0.91 22.87
C GLU A 38 2.33 -2.04 22.13
N ARG A 39 3.08 -2.76 21.30
CA ARG A 39 2.57 -3.96 20.64
C ARG A 39 2.78 -5.14 21.55
N ASN A 40 1.74 -5.54 22.24
CA ASN A 40 1.74 -6.84 22.93
C ASN A 40 1.40 -7.92 21.90
N ILE A 41 2.39 -8.75 21.59
CA ILE A 41 2.18 -9.94 20.77
C ILE A 41 1.77 -11.05 21.73
N GLU A 42 0.49 -11.37 21.78
CA GLU A 42 -0.08 -12.44 22.60
C GLU A 42 0.13 -13.84 22.00
N ILE A 43 1.19 -14.02 21.21
CA ILE A 43 1.52 -15.29 20.59
C ILE A 43 2.66 -15.90 21.36
N GLU A 44 2.41 -17.04 22.01
CA GLU A 44 3.47 -17.81 22.62
C GLU A 44 4.40 -18.38 21.55
N PRO A 45 5.72 -18.13 21.67
CA PRO A 45 6.68 -18.70 20.73
C PRO A 45 6.71 -20.21 20.84
N THR A 46 6.58 -20.91 19.73
CA THR A 46 6.61 -22.39 19.68
C THR A 46 8.02 -22.98 19.87
N GLY A 47 9.06 -22.13 19.89
CA GLY A 47 10.46 -22.55 19.91
C GLY A 47 10.96 -23.13 18.58
N LYS A 48 10.12 -23.21 17.57
CA LYS A 48 10.48 -23.66 16.23
C LYS A 48 11.05 -22.51 15.41
N THR A 49 12.10 -22.81 14.65
CA THR A 49 12.71 -21.85 13.73
C THR A 49 12.61 -22.39 12.30
N ILE A 50 12.51 -21.48 11.34
CA ILE A 50 12.50 -21.80 9.92
C ILE A 50 13.44 -20.85 9.17
N GLY A 51 14.27 -21.42 8.29
CA GLY A 51 15.11 -20.66 7.38
C GLY A 51 14.34 -20.31 6.12
N LEU A 52 14.35 -19.03 5.73
CA LEU A 52 13.73 -18.53 4.52
C LEU A 52 14.76 -17.87 3.63
N GLU A 53 14.70 -18.16 2.33
CA GLU A 53 15.49 -17.49 1.30
C GLU A 53 14.54 -16.71 0.39
N VAL A 54 14.85 -15.43 0.16
CA VAL A 54 14.10 -14.56 -0.74
C VAL A 54 14.86 -14.41 -2.04
N GLY A 55 14.20 -14.68 -3.16
CA GLY A 55 14.81 -14.65 -4.48
C GLY A 55 13.97 -13.97 -5.55
N LEU A 56 14.54 -13.87 -6.75
CA LEU A 56 13.87 -13.28 -7.92
C LEU A 56 12.98 -14.29 -8.66
N ASN A 57 13.32 -15.55 -8.65
CA ASN A 57 12.55 -16.61 -9.32
C ASN A 57 11.34 -17.02 -8.48
N SER A 58 11.59 -17.34 -7.21
CA SER A 58 10.57 -17.62 -6.22
C SER A 58 10.51 -16.45 -5.24
N PHE A 59 9.33 -16.12 -4.72
CA PHE A 59 9.18 -15.06 -3.72
C PHE A 59 9.95 -15.42 -2.44
N TYR A 60 9.80 -16.65 -1.98
CA TYR A 60 10.66 -17.25 -0.98
C TYR A 60 10.69 -18.77 -1.13
N SER A 61 11.73 -19.38 -0.62
CA SER A 61 11.82 -20.81 -0.39
C SER A 61 12.23 -21.08 1.07
N ASP A 62 11.69 -22.14 1.65
CA ASP A 62 12.07 -22.60 2.97
C ASP A 62 13.05 -23.78 2.88
N PHE A 63 13.62 -24.17 4.02
CA PHE A 63 14.55 -25.30 4.06
C PHE A 63 13.88 -26.68 3.81
N HIS A 64 12.54 -26.75 3.85
CA HIS A 64 11.76 -27.93 3.46
C HIS A 64 11.48 -27.99 1.94
N ARG A 65 12.07 -27.08 1.17
CA ARG A 65 11.88 -26.94 -0.29
C ARG A 65 10.45 -26.52 -0.69
N ASN A 66 9.69 -25.93 0.21
CA ASN A 66 8.45 -25.28 -0.17
C ASN A 66 8.79 -23.94 -0.82
N GLU A 67 8.24 -23.69 -2.00
CA GLU A 67 8.48 -22.48 -2.76
C GLU A 67 7.18 -21.72 -2.96
N VAL A 68 7.25 -20.40 -2.88
CA VAL A 68 6.17 -19.51 -3.27
C VAL A 68 6.60 -18.73 -4.50
N ASP A 69 5.84 -18.87 -5.58
CA ASP A 69 6.10 -18.20 -6.83
C ASP A 69 6.12 -16.68 -6.70
N ASN A 70 7.03 -16.06 -7.47
CA ASN A 70 7.07 -14.61 -7.56
C ASN A 70 5.93 -14.09 -8.45
N PRO A 71 4.91 -13.39 -7.92
CA PRO A 71 3.76 -12.94 -8.70
C PRO A 71 4.08 -11.77 -9.64
N ARG A 72 5.24 -11.12 -9.49
CA ARG A 72 5.73 -10.00 -10.34
C ARG A 72 4.66 -8.94 -10.63
N PHE A 73 3.93 -8.52 -9.63
CA PHE A 73 2.80 -7.58 -9.75
C PHE A 73 3.18 -6.26 -10.43
N LEU A 74 4.34 -5.70 -10.07
CA LEU A 74 4.82 -4.46 -10.67
C LEU A 74 5.05 -4.63 -12.17
N ARG A 75 5.73 -5.69 -12.58
CA ARG A 75 6.02 -5.97 -13.99
C ARG A 75 4.76 -6.15 -14.84
N LYS A 76 3.76 -6.86 -14.28
CA LYS A 76 2.44 -7.01 -14.93
C LYS A 76 1.73 -5.67 -15.09
N SER A 77 1.87 -4.77 -14.13
CA SER A 77 1.22 -3.45 -14.14
C SER A 77 1.97 -2.41 -14.95
N GLU A 78 3.24 -2.60 -15.23
CA GLU A 78 4.13 -1.62 -15.89
C GLU A 78 3.62 -1.20 -17.27
N LYS A 79 3.20 -2.15 -18.09
CA LYS A 79 2.64 -1.87 -19.43
C LYS A 79 1.40 -0.98 -19.34
N ALA A 80 0.52 -1.24 -18.36
CA ALA A 80 -0.67 -0.44 -18.15
C ALA A 80 -0.33 0.98 -17.67
N LEU A 81 0.63 1.12 -16.77
CA LEU A 81 1.13 2.42 -16.31
C LEU A 81 1.71 3.24 -17.45
N LYS A 82 2.59 2.67 -18.27
CA LYS A 82 3.17 3.33 -19.44
C LYS A 82 2.11 3.80 -20.43
N ARG A 83 1.08 2.98 -20.68
CA ARG A 83 -0.05 3.35 -21.54
C ARG A 83 -0.84 4.53 -20.99
N LEU A 84 -1.12 4.56 -19.68
CA LEU A 84 -1.83 5.67 -19.03
C LEU A 84 -1.00 6.95 -19.02
N GLN A 85 0.31 6.86 -18.76
CA GLN A 85 1.23 8.00 -18.85
C GLN A 85 1.26 8.60 -20.25
N LYS A 86 1.34 7.76 -21.29
CA LYS A 86 1.27 8.22 -22.68
C LYS A 86 -0.05 8.92 -23.00
N ARG A 87 -1.17 8.43 -22.48
CA ARG A 87 -2.47 9.11 -22.64
C ARG A 87 -2.50 10.50 -22.00
N VAL A 88 -1.89 10.66 -20.84
CA VAL A 88 -1.79 11.98 -20.17
C VAL A 88 -0.95 12.94 -21.00
N SER A 89 0.19 12.49 -21.55
CA SER A 89 1.09 13.35 -22.32
C SER A 89 0.45 13.85 -23.63
N HIS A 90 -0.44 13.07 -24.24
CA HIS A 90 -1.15 13.45 -25.46
C HIS A 90 -2.34 14.40 -25.24
N LYS A 91 -2.73 14.66 -23.99
CA LYS A 91 -3.84 15.56 -23.68
C LYS A 91 -3.36 17.00 -23.53
N LYS A 92 -4.17 17.97 -24.01
CA LYS A 92 -3.87 19.39 -23.88
C LYS A 92 -3.72 19.79 -22.40
N LYS A 93 -2.67 20.53 -22.09
CA LYS A 93 -2.44 21.07 -20.74
C LYS A 93 -3.62 21.92 -20.29
N GLY A 94 -4.05 21.74 -19.03
CA GLY A 94 -5.17 22.48 -18.45
C GLY A 94 -6.56 21.99 -18.83
N SER A 95 -6.71 21.05 -19.78
CA SER A 95 -8.01 20.51 -20.16
C SER A 95 -8.61 19.58 -19.11
N ASN A 96 -9.95 19.53 -19.04
CA ASN A 96 -10.65 18.59 -18.17
C ASN A 96 -10.36 17.13 -18.51
N ASN A 97 -10.15 16.84 -19.80
CA ASN A 97 -9.77 15.49 -20.25
C ASN A 97 -8.40 15.08 -19.73
N ARG A 98 -7.45 16.02 -19.64
CA ARG A 98 -6.16 15.76 -19.02
C ARG A 98 -6.30 15.49 -17.52
N LYS A 99 -7.10 16.27 -16.79
CA LYS A 99 -7.39 16.05 -15.37
C LYS A 99 -7.96 14.65 -15.11
N LYS A 100 -8.93 14.22 -15.94
CA LYS A 100 -9.48 12.86 -15.88
C LYS A 100 -8.42 11.78 -16.14
N ALA A 101 -7.54 11.98 -17.10
CA ALA A 101 -6.45 11.05 -17.41
C ALA A 101 -5.43 10.98 -16.27
N ILE A 102 -5.08 12.09 -15.65
CA ILE A 102 -4.21 12.15 -14.47
C ILE A 102 -4.82 11.38 -13.30
N ASN A 103 -6.12 11.55 -13.04
CA ASN A 103 -6.81 10.81 -11.98
C ASN A 103 -6.81 9.29 -12.21
N ARG A 104 -7.00 8.85 -13.45
CA ARG A 104 -6.90 7.42 -13.79
C ARG A 104 -5.50 6.86 -13.57
N LEU A 105 -4.48 7.61 -13.96
CA LEU A 105 -3.08 7.25 -13.72
C LEU A 105 -2.78 7.16 -12.22
N ALA A 106 -3.19 8.17 -11.44
CA ALA A 106 -3.01 8.20 -9.99
C ALA A 106 -3.68 7.02 -9.28
N ARG A 107 -4.89 6.66 -9.69
CA ARG A 107 -5.59 5.47 -9.15
C ARG A 107 -4.84 4.17 -9.47
N LYS A 108 -4.27 4.06 -10.67
CA LYS A 108 -3.47 2.89 -11.04
C LYS A 108 -2.20 2.79 -10.21
N TYR A 109 -1.49 3.90 -10.00
CA TYR A 109 -0.33 3.94 -9.10
C TYR A 109 -0.70 3.55 -7.67
N LEU A 110 -1.80 4.07 -7.16
CA LEU A 110 -2.28 3.71 -5.82
C LEU A 110 -2.56 2.21 -5.69
N LYS A 111 -3.17 1.60 -6.72
CA LYS A 111 -3.43 0.16 -6.75
C LYS A 111 -2.14 -0.66 -6.78
N VAL A 112 -1.12 -0.20 -7.49
CA VAL A 112 0.20 -0.89 -7.57
C VAL A 112 0.96 -0.77 -6.25
N SER A 113 0.85 0.37 -5.56
CA SER A 113 1.53 0.60 -4.27
C SER A 113 0.89 -0.11 -3.08
N ARG A 114 -0.31 -0.57 -3.22
CA ARG A 114 -1.03 -1.38 -2.23
C ARG A 114 -0.81 -2.86 -2.47
#